data_e65b96c35579f67fabbe76b9c9f66bd4
#
_entry.id   e65b96c35579f67fabbe76b9c9f66bd4
#
_cell.length_a   1.000
_cell.length_b   1.000
_cell.length_c   1.000
_cell.angle_alpha   90.00
_cell.angle_beta   90.00
_cell.angle_gamma   90.00
#
_symmetry.space_group_name_H-M   'P 1'
#
loop_
_entity.id
_entity.type
_entity.pdbx_description
1 polymer ?
#
loop_
_entity_poly.entity_id
_entity_poly.type
_entity_poly.pdbx_seq_one_letter_code
_entity_poly.pdbx_strand_id
1 'polypeptide(L)'
;FLTAFACILIAVACILGLVYSAFQSVVLDSVALQHRDFVGQLDSISGILSATVRNYGMQVFYAPSVLTLRGDKTLDKMGQVYALRELDSYVSSNDFVDSIQVYNRDTGSIYSTDSNVISAPIDEYADQDAAELFRSLTPDLRMRPIRRTAFSDDPVRVRSYFSFLFFETTSEDEPTGGALMLNVDYDRYLNTLLSFNGQGDCMLLDETGALLTAGREELQPLIPLFFGEIS
;
A
#
# COMPACT_ATOMS: atom_id res chain seq x y z
N PHE A 1 71.08 -14.49 -6.70
CA PHE A 1 70.32 -13.22 -6.54
C PHE A 1 68.96 -13.28 -7.27
N LEU A 2 68.90 -13.70 -8.54
CA LEU A 2 67.71 -13.75 -9.35
C LEU A 2 66.66 -14.71 -8.76
N THR A 3 67.08 -15.87 -8.27
CA THR A 3 66.18 -16.86 -7.65
C THR A 3 65.57 -16.39 -6.31
N ALA A 4 66.36 -15.72 -5.48
CA ALA A 4 65.87 -15.17 -4.21
C ALA A 4 64.87 -14.03 -4.47
N PHE A 5 65.10 -13.19 -5.46
CA PHE A 5 64.19 -12.13 -5.84
C PHE A 5 62.86 -12.69 -6.38
N ALA A 6 62.90 -13.73 -7.22
CA ALA A 6 61.71 -14.41 -7.73
C ALA A 6 60.88 -15.05 -6.60
N CYS A 7 61.53 -15.70 -5.61
CA CYS A 7 60.82 -16.27 -4.46
C CYS A 7 60.12 -15.20 -3.61
N ILE A 8 60.74 -14.04 -3.43
CA ILE A 8 60.12 -12.94 -2.68
C ILE A 8 58.89 -12.40 -3.43
N LEU A 9 58.98 -12.21 -4.75
CA LEU A 9 57.86 -11.75 -5.56
C LEU A 9 56.67 -12.73 -5.51
N ILE A 10 56.92 -14.01 -5.60
CA ILE A 10 55.89 -15.05 -5.51
C ILE A 10 55.26 -15.02 -4.11
N ALA A 11 56.05 -14.94 -3.06
CA ALA A 11 55.52 -14.88 -1.69
C ALA A 11 54.62 -13.64 -1.48
N VAL A 12 55.05 -12.48 -1.96
CA VAL A 12 54.24 -11.24 -1.89
C VAL A 12 52.97 -11.38 -2.70
N ALA A 13 53.03 -11.94 -3.92
CA ALA A 13 51.84 -12.17 -4.74
C ALA A 13 50.84 -13.14 -4.06
N CYS A 14 51.34 -14.21 -3.44
CA CYS A 14 50.48 -15.15 -2.67
C CYS A 14 49.84 -14.48 -1.46
N ILE A 15 50.59 -13.69 -0.71
CA ILE A 15 50.04 -12.95 0.44
C ILE A 15 48.99 -11.95 0.01
N LEU A 16 49.25 -11.17 -1.06
CA LEU A 16 48.28 -10.23 -1.61
C LEU A 16 47.02 -10.94 -2.11
N GLY A 17 47.15 -12.09 -2.76
CA GLY A 17 46.01 -12.91 -3.21
C GLY A 17 45.16 -13.42 -2.05
N LEU A 18 45.79 -13.89 -0.97
CA LEU A 18 45.07 -14.35 0.24
C LEU A 18 44.38 -13.19 0.95
N VAL A 19 45.06 -12.06 1.12
CA VAL A 19 44.46 -10.86 1.73
C VAL A 19 43.29 -10.35 0.90
N TYR A 20 43.41 -10.30 -0.40
CA TYR A 20 42.36 -9.87 -1.32
C TYR A 20 41.15 -10.81 -1.26
N SER A 21 41.37 -12.13 -1.29
CA SER A 21 40.32 -13.13 -1.17
C SER A 21 39.57 -13.03 0.19
N ALA A 22 40.32 -12.91 1.29
CA ALA A 22 39.75 -12.74 2.62
C ALA A 22 38.95 -11.42 2.74
N PHE A 23 39.46 -10.34 2.17
CA PHE A 23 38.80 -9.05 2.15
C PHE A 23 37.50 -9.11 1.33
N GLN A 24 37.52 -9.73 0.14
CA GLN A 24 36.31 -9.89 -0.68
C GLN A 24 35.23 -10.68 0.06
N SER A 25 35.57 -11.80 0.72
CA SER A 25 34.56 -12.58 1.45
C SER A 25 33.94 -11.78 2.58
N VAL A 26 34.75 -11.07 3.37
CA VAL A 26 34.25 -10.23 4.48
C VAL A 26 33.36 -9.09 3.98
N VAL A 27 33.73 -8.43 2.89
CA VAL A 27 32.94 -7.34 2.32
C VAL A 27 31.63 -7.86 1.75
N LEU A 28 31.65 -8.96 1.00
CA LEU A 28 30.44 -9.56 0.44
C LEU A 28 29.48 -10.06 1.51
N ASP A 29 30.00 -10.73 2.55
CA ASP A 29 29.20 -11.19 3.68
C ASP A 29 28.60 -10.01 4.47
N SER A 30 29.38 -8.94 4.68
CA SER A 30 28.90 -7.72 5.34
C SER A 30 27.80 -7.02 4.54
N VAL A 31 27.97 -6.90 3.21
CA VAL A 31 26.94 -6.32 2.34
C VAL A 31 25.68 -7.17 2.32
N ALA A 32 25.83 -8.51 2.23
CA ALA A 32 24.68 -9.42 2.25
C ALA A 32 23.90 -9.34 3.56
N LEU A 33 24.60 -9.26 4.72
CA LEU A 33 23.96 -9.07 6.01
C LEU A 33 23.23 -7.72 6.09
N GLN A 34 23.86 -6.63 5.66
CA GLN A 34 23.23 -5.30 5.64
C GLN A 34 21.96 -5.30 4.80
N HIS A 35 21.99 -5.92 3.60
CA HIS A 35 20.81 -6.03 2.75
C HIS A 35 19.70 -6.86 3.39
N ARG A 36 20.04 -7.95 4.06
CA ARG A 36 19.06 -8.79 4.75
C ARG A 36 18.40 -8.06 5.92
N ASP A 37 19.19 -7.40 6.74
CA ASP A 37 18.68 -6.60 7.87
C ASP A 37 17.78 -5.46 7.37
N PHE A 38 18.17 -4.85 6.27
CA PHE A 38 17.42 -3.83 5.59
C PHE A 38 16.04 -4.31 5.10
N VAL A 39 15.99 -5.43 4.37
CA VAL A 39 14.73 -6.01 3.90
C VAL A 39 13.83 -6.37 5.10
N GLY A 40 14.42 -6.93 6.18
CA GLY A 40 13.68 -7.22 7.39
C GLY A 40 13.09 -5.98 8.08
N GLN A 41 13.80 -4.86 8.05
CA GLN A 41 13.28 -3.57 8.56
C GLN A 41 12.13 -3.04 7.70
N LEU A 42 12.26 -3.08 6.38
CA LEU A 42 11.19 -2.66 5.47
C LEU A 42 9.93 -3.50 5.64
N ASP A 43 10.07 -4.82 5.75
CA ASP A 43 8.96 -5.73 6.00
C ASP A 43 8.25 -5.38 7.32
N SER A 44 9.00 -5.18 8.39
CA SER A 44 8.48 -4.77 9.69
C SER A 44 7.73 -3.43 9.63
N ILE A 45 8.31 -2.41 8.98
CA ILE A 45 7.70 -1.08 8.85
C ILE A 45 6.44 -1.15 7.99
N SER A 46 6.48 -1.88 6.87
CA SER A 46 5.31 -2.11 6.02
C SER A 46 4.19 -2.79 6.78
N GLY A 47 4.52 -3.81 7.59
CA GLY A 47 3.55 -4.50 8.46
C GLY A 47 2.92 -3.56 9.49
N ILE A 48 3.72 -2.73 10.16
CA ILE A 48 3.23 -1.73 11.14
C ILE A 48 2.33 -0.70 10.46
N LEU A 49 2.74 -0.16 9.32
CA LEU A 49 1.97 0.84 8.59
C LEU A 49 0.64 0.28 8.10
N SER A 50 0.65 -0.91 7.50
CA SER A 50 -0.56 -1.64 7.10
C SER A 50 -1.50 -1.91 8.29
N ALA A 51 -0.96 -2.33 9.42
CA ALA A 51 -1.74 -2.55 10.64
C ALA A 51 -2.33 -1.24 11.17
N THR A 52 -1.58 -0.15 11.12
CA THR A 52 -2.04 1.19 11.53
C THR A 52 -3.22 1.65 10.66
N VAL A 53 -3.09 1.51 9.33
CA VAL A 53 -4.17 1.86 8.39
C VAL A 53 -5.41 0.99 8.63
N ARG A 54 -5.23 -0.32 8.82
CA ARG A 54 -6.33 -1.25 9.11
C ARG A 54 -7.05 -0.90 10.41
N ASN A 55 -6.31 -0.63 11.48
CA ASN A 55 -6.89 -0.26 12.77
C ASN A 55 -7.65 1.06 12.69
N TYR A 56 -7.08 2.05 12.01
CA TYR A 56 -7.74 3.33 11.78
C TYR A 56 -9.01 3.16 10.93
N GLY A 57 -8.92 2.43 9.83
CA GLY A 57 -10.07 2.16 8.97
C GLY A 57 -11.20 1.41 9.71
N MET A 58 -10.87 0.47 10.60
CA MET A 58 -11.85 -0.17 11.47
C MET A 58 -12.51 0.81 12.44
N GLN A 59 -11.74 1.71 13.03
CA GLN A 59 -12.29 2.75 13.89
C GLN A 59 -13.27 3.64 13.13
N VAL A 60 -12.91 4.08 11.93
CA VAL A 60 -13.78 4.89 11.07
C VAL A 60 -14.99 4.10 10.61
N PHE A 61 -14.83 2.83 10.24
CA PHE A 61 -15.92 1.97 9.78
C PHE A 61 -17.06 1.81 10.80
N TYR A 62 -16.72 1.82 12.08
CA TYR A 62 -17.71 1.77 13.17
C TYR A 62 -18.09 3.16 13.73
N ALA A 63 -17.61 4.24 13.12
CA ALA A 63 -18.02 5.59 13.52
C ALA A 63 -19.52 5.82 13.24
N PRO A 64 -20.24 6.58 14.10
CA PRO A 64 -21.67 6.84 13.94
C PRO A 64 -22.05 7.40 12.58
N SER A 65 -21.24 8.29 12.04
CA SER A 65 -21.43 8.89 10.70
C SER A 65 -21.40 7.84 9.59
N VAL A 66 -20.43 6.90 9.64
CA VAL A 66 -20.32 5.81 8.65
C VAL A 66 -21.48 4.84 8.80
N LEU A 67 -21.84 4.47 10.04
CA LEU A 67 -22.99 3.59 10.28
C LEU A 67 -24.28 4.19 9.72
N THR A 68 -24.46 5.50 9.88
CA THR A 68 -25.60 6.23 9.33
C THR A 68 -25.58 6.24 7.80
N LEU A 69 -24.44 6.61 7.18
CA LEU A 69 -24.33 6.69 5.71
C LEU A 69 -24.50 5.33 5.03
N ARG A 70 -23.97 4.26 5.62
CA ARG A 70 -24.02 2.92 5.00
C ARG A 70 -25.31 2.14 5.24
N GLY A 71 -26.11 2.51 6.27
CA GLY A 71 -27.25 1.72 6.70
C GLY A 71 -28.60 2.44 6.67
N ASP A 72 -28.63 3.77 6.69
CA ASP A 72 -29.89 4.52 6.70
C ASP A 72 -30.43 4.75 5.27
N LYS A 73 -31.62 4.20 5.01
CA LYS A 73 -32.32 4.35 3.73
C LYS A 73 -33.07 5.69 3.60
N THR A 74 -33.27 6.38 4.70
CA THR A 74 -34.17 7.55 4.80
C THR A 74 -33.43 8.83 5.18
N LEU A 75 -32.10 8.78 5.19
CA LEU A 75 -31.26 9.88 5.60
C LEU A 75 -31.49 11.12 4.73
N ASP A 76 -31.94 12.19 5.36
CA ASP A 76 -32.17 13.47 4.67
C ASP A 76 -30.83 14.12 4.24
N LYS A 77 -30.91 15.10 3.35
CA LYS A 77 -29.72 15.79 2.82
C LYS A 77 -28.89 16.47 3.91
N MET A 78 -29.52 16.97 4.97
CA MET A 78 -28.80 17.62 6.07
C MET A 78 -28.03 16.59 6.90
N GLY A 79 -28.62 15.44 7.19
CA GLY A 79 -27.95 14.32 7.84
C GLY A 79 -26.76 13.81 7.05
N GLN A 80 -26.89 13.71 5.71
CA GLN A 80 -25.78 13.35 4.82
C GLN A 80 -24.64 14.37 4.92
N VAL A 81 -24.93 15.67 4.89
CA VAL A 81 -23.92 16.73 5.03
C VAL A 81 -23.21 16.68 6.37
N TYR A 82 -23.95 16.46 7.49
CA TYR A 82 -23.33 16.35 8.79
C TYR A 82 -22.42 15.12 8.90
N ALA A 83 -22.88 13.98 8.40
CA ALA A 83 -22.07 12.76 8.39
C ALA A 83 -20.81 12.91 7.54
N LEU A 84 -20.90 13.55 6.37
CA LEU A 84 -19.73 13.82 5.53
C LEU A 84 -18.73 14.79 6.19
N ARG A 85 -19.20 15.82 6.88
CA ARG A 85 -18.30 16.72 7.64
C ARG A 85 -17.54 15.99 8.75
N GLU A 86 -18.20 15.03 9.40
CA GLU A 86 -17.53 14.19 10.38
C GLU A 86 -16.47 13.30 9.71
N LEU A 87 -16.79 12.74 8.54
CA LEU A 87 -15.79 11.99 7.73
C LEU A 87 -14.61 12.85 7.31
N ASP A 88 -14.83 14.10 6.90
CA ASP A 88 -13.76 15.06 6.61
C ASP A 88 -12.84 15.29 7.81
N SER A 89 -13.37 15.26 9.02
CA SER A 89 -12.55 15.38 10.23
C SER A 89 -11.63 14.18 10.43
N TYR A 90 -12.08 12.97 10.07
CA TYR A 90 -11.22 11.78 10.07
C TYR A 90 -10.12 11.89 9.02
N VAL A 91 -10.41 12.35 7.81
CA VAL A 91 -9.39 12.60 6.79
C VAL A 91 -8.37 13.62 7.29
N SER A 92 -8.84 14.76 7.81
CA SER A 92 -7.98 15.85 8.28
C SER A 92 -7.14 15.50 9.51
N SER A 93 -7.54 14.51 10.30
CA SER A 93 -6.84 14.08 11.51
C SER A 93 -5.72 13.08 11.24
N ASN A 94 -5.57 12.61 10.02
CA ASN A 94 -4.62 11.56 9.66
C ASN A 94 -3.90 11.88 8.35
N ASP A 95 -2.60 12.12 8.44
CA ASP A 95 -1.78 12.54 7.30
C ASP A 95 -1.65 11.47 6.19
N PHE A 96 -1.95 10.21 6.48
CA PHE A 96 -1.89 9.14 5.48
C PHE A 96 -3.18 9.02 4.67
N VAL A 97 -4.31 9.43 5.23
CA VAL A 97 -5.61 9.30 4.59
C VAL A 97 -5.82 10.45 3.62
N ASP A 98 -6.08 10.14 2.36
CA ASP A 98 -6.41 11.12 1.34
C ASP A 98 -7.92 11.33 1.24
N SER A 99 -8.68 10.23 1.22
CA SER A 99 -10.14 10.29 1.15
C SER A 99 -10.82 9.04 1.73
N ILE A 100 -12.09 9.21 2.05
CA ILE A 100 -12.98 8.15 2.54
C ILE A 100 -14.21 8.10 1.65
N GLN A 101 -14.55 6.89 1.20
CA GLN A 101 -15.75 6.63 0.41
C GLN A 101 -16.63 5.63 1.18
N VAL A 102 -17.93 5.92 1.26
CA VAL A 102 -18.89 5.05 1.92
C VAL A 102 -19.96 4.63 0.92
N TYR A 103 -20.11 3.34 0.74
CA TYR A 103 -21.14 2.77 -0.11
C TYR A 103 -22.32 2.30 0.72
N ASN A 104 -23.51 2.78 0.38
CA ASN A 104 -24.78 2.30 0.92
C ASN A 104 -25.39 1.32 -0.09
N ARG A 105 -25.37 0.04 0.24
CA ARG A 105 -25.86 -1.01 -0.66
C ARG A 105 -27.36 -0.93 -0.89
N ASP A 106 -28.11 -0.47 0.12
CA ASP A 106 -29.59 -0.42 0.06
C ASP A 106 -30.10 0.69 -0.88
N THR A 107 -29.41 1.83 -0.93
CA THR A 107 -29.75 2.95 -1.80
C THR A 107 -28.96 2.96 -3.09
N GLY A 108 -27.90 2.14 -3.22
CA GLY A 108 -26.98 2.15 -4.35
C GLY A 108 -26.16 3.43 -4.48
N SER A 109 -25.98 4.16 -3.37
CA SER A 109 -25.32 5.48 -3.36
C SER A 109 -23.92 5.39 -2.76
N ILE A 110 -22.99 6.18 -3.32
CA ILE A 110 -21.65 6.38 -2.79
C ILE A 110 -21.55 7.81 -2.25
N TYR A 111 -21.03 7.92 -1.04
CA TYR A 111 -20.68 9.18 -0.37
C TYR A 111 -19.17 9.29 -0.33
N SER A 112 -18.59 10.45 -0.68
CA SER A 112 -17.14 10.64 -0.74
C SER A 112 -16.70 11.97 -0.17
N THR A 113 -15.61 11.97 0.57
CA THR A 113 -14.95 13.20 1.05
C THR A 113 -14.14 13.91 -0.03
N ASP A 114 -13.83 13.24 -1.14
CA ASP A 114 -13.08 13.80 -2.30
C ASP A 114 -14.01 14.25 -3.44
N SER A 115 -15.30 14.36 -3.19
CA SER A 115 -16.28 14.76 -4.21
C SER A 115 -16.95 16.07 -3.84
N ASN A 116 -17.17 16.92 -4.85
CA ASN A 116 -18.00 18.13 -4.73
C ASN A 116 -19.49 17.80 -4.63
N VAL A 117 -19.87 16.53 -4.82
CA VAL A 117 -21.23 16.04 -4.77
C VAL A 117 -21.44 15.26 -3.47
N ILE A 118 -22.48 15.56 -2.72
CA ILE A 118 -22.80 14.92 -1.42
C ILE A 118 -22.93 13.40 -1.57
N SER A 119 -23.61 12.95 -2.62
CA SER A 119 -23.77 11.53 -2.94
C SER A 119 -24.01 11.36 -4.44
N ALA A 120 -23.54 10.26 -4.98
CA ALA A 120 -23.79 9.85 -6.36
C ALA A 120 -24.29 8.40 -6.40
N PRO A 121 -25.23 8.05 -7.31
CA PRO A 121 -25.52 6.67 -7.63
C PRO A 121 -24.27 5.94 -8.07
N ILE A 122 -24.14 4.67 -7.70
CA ILE A 122 -22.93 3.87 -8.03
C ILE A 122 -22.66 3.81 -9.54
N ASP A 123 -23.70 3.87 -10.37
CA ASP A 123 -23.58 3.81 -11.82
C ASP A 123 -23.11 5.15 -12.45
N GLU A 124 -23.29 6.25 -11.73
CA GLU A 124 -22.90 7.60 -12.14
C GLU A 124 -21.66 8.13 -11.40
N TYR A 125 -21.09 7.29 -10.53
CA TYR A 125 -19.95 7.70 -9.73
C TYR A 125 -18.70 7.90 -10.60
N ALA A 126 -18.02 9.02 -10.43
CA ALA A 126 -16.89 9.40 -11.29
C ALA A 126 -15.72 8.40 -11.24
N ASP A 127 -15.44 7.85 -10.06
CA ASP A 127 -14.42 6.83 -9.86
C ASP A 127 -15.02 5.43 -10.12
N GLN A 128 -15.01 5.02 -11.38
CA GLN A 128 -15.59 3.75 -11.81
C GLN A 128 -14.85 2.54 -11.24
N ASP A 129 -13.53 2.64 -11.00
CA ASP A 129 -12.75 1.55 -10.38
C ASP A 129 -13.21 1.32 -8.94
N ALA A 130 -13.48 2.39 -8.18
CA ALA A 130 -14.06 2.27 -6.85
C ALA A 130 -15.48 1.69 -6.89
N ALA A 131 -16.30 2.13 -7.85
CA ALA A 131 -17.65 1.61 -8.03
C ALA A 131 -17.64 0.11 -8.35
N GLU A 132 -16.71 -0.36 -9.18
CA GLU A 132 -16.55 -1.78 -9.50
C GLU A 132 -16.13 -2.60 -8.28
N LEU A 133 -15.20 -2.09 -7.48
CA LEU A 133 -14.80 -2.74 -6.22
C LEU A 133 -15.97 -2.85 -5.25
N PHE A 134 -16.84 -1.83 -5.14
CA PHE A 134 -18.03 -1.91 -4.30
C PHE A 134 -19.10 -2.88 -4.83
N ARG A 135 -19.16 -3.11 -6.15
CA ARG A 135 -20.06 -4.12 -6.75
C ARG A 135 -19.53 -5.55 -6.56
N SER A 136 -18.21 -5.72 -6.58
CA SER A 136 -17.52 -7.01 -6.58
C SER A 136 -16.85 -7.34 -5.25
N LEU A 137 -17.47 -6.96 -4.12
CA LEU A 137 -16.93 -7.26 -2.79
C LEU A 137 -16.77 -8.76 -2.59
N THR A 138 -15.57 -9.19 -2.27
CA THR A 138 -15.23 -10.57 -1.92
C THR A 138 -14.41 -10.59 -0.63
N PRO A 139 -14.50 -11.64 0.21
CA PRO A 139 -13.84 -11.69 1.51
C PRO A 139 -12.33 -11.44 1.46
N ASP A 140 -11.68 -11.86 0.38
CA ASP A 140 -10.25 -11.67 0.15
C ASP A 140 -9.83 -10.21 -0.08
N LEU A 141 -10.76 -9.33 -0.47
CA LEU A 141 -10.51 -7.88 -0.60
C LEU A 141 -10.59 -7.15 0.74
N ARG A 142 -11.11 -7.79 1.78
CA ARG A 142 -11.33 -7.16 3.08
C ARG A 142 -10.03 -6.78 3.77
N MET A 143 -9.87 -5.48 4.08
CA MET A 143 -8.71 -4.92 4.78
C MET A 143 -7.35 -5.15 4.10
N ARG A 144 -7.34 -5.47 2.81
CA ARG A 144 -6.11 -5.60 2.03
C ARG A 144 -5.81 -4.31 1.27
N PRO A 145 -4.52 -3.96 1.11
CA PRO A 145 -4.15 -2.84 0.26
C PRO A 145 -4.38 -3.20 -1.21
N ILE A 146 -5.18 -2.40 -1.89
CA ILE A 146 -5.44 -2.51 -3.32
C ILE A 146 -4.83 -1.28 -3.97
N ARG A 147 -3.82 -1.47 -4.82
CA ARG A 147 -3.28 -0.38 -5.61
C ARG A 147 -4.25 -0.02 -6.72
N ARG A 148 -4.63 1.25 -6.78
CA ARG A 148 -5.47 1.76 -7.87
C ARG A 148 -5.11 3.19 -8.22
N THR A 149 -5.58 3.62 -9.37
CA THR A 149 -5.40 4.96 -9.87
C THR A 149 -6.79 5.55 -10.10
N ALA A 150 -7.09 6.67 -9.49
CA ALA A 150 -8.36 7.34 -9.69
C ALA A 150 -8.15 8.70 -10.35
N PHE A 151 -9.11 9.07 -11.19
CA PHE A 151 -9.23 10.41 -11.68
C PHE A 151 -9.99 11.24 -10.64
N SER A 152 -9.39 12.33 -10.19
CA SER A 152 -10.11 13.34 -9.40
C SER A 152 -11.14 14.02 -10.31
N ASP A 153 -12.12 14.73 -9.71
CA ASP A 153 -13.06 15.61 -10.45
C ASP A 153 -12.34 16.62 -11.37
N ASP A 154 -11.05 16.84 -11.13
CA ASP A 154 -10.15 17.52 -12.08
C ASP A 154 -9.50 16.47 -13.01
N PRO A 155 -9.92 16.40 -14.30
CA PRO A 155 -9.42 15.39 -15.24
C PRO A 155 -7.91 15.48 -15.52
N VAL A 156 -7.23 16.51 -15.02
CA VAL A 156 -5.79 16.70 -15.15
C VAL A 156 -5.02 16.02 -14.02
N ARG A 157 -5.67 15.65 -12.90
CA ARG A 157 -5.00 15.05 -11.74
C ARG A 157 -5.34 13.57 -11.62
N VAL A 158 -4.42 12.77 -12.10
CA VAL A 158 -4.39 11.32 -11.82
C VAL A 158 -3.71 11.13 -10.46
N ARG A 159 -4.38 10.49 -9.52
CA ARG A 159 -3.83 10.15 -8.21
C ARG A 159 -3.74 8.64 -8.04
N SER A 160 -2.67 8.18 -7.47
CA SER A 160 -2.50 6.77 -7.11
C SER A 160 -2.77 6.58 -5.62
N TYR A 161 -3.47 5.51 -5.30
CA TYR A 161 -3.87 5.18 -3.94
C TYR A 161 -3.52 3.73 -3.57
N PHE A 162 -3.34 3.51 -2.28
CA PHE A 162 -3.64 2.23 -1.66
C PHE A 162 -5.03 2.34 -1.02
N SER A 163 -5.98 1.58 -1.55
CA SER A 163 -7.36 1.54 -1.06
C SER A 163 -7.56 0.32 -0.19
N PHE A 164 -8.19 0.52 0.96
CA PHE A 164 -8.54 -0.54 1.91
C PHE A 164 -10.05 -0.61 2.02
N LEU A 165 -10.62 -1.79 1.80
CA LEU A 165 -12.05 -2.04 1.89
C LEU A 165 -12.44 -2.60 3.26
N PHE A 166 -13.48 -2.02 3.86
CA PHE A 166 -14.05 -2.46 5.13
C PHE A 166 -15.53 -2.74 4.94
N PHE A 167 -15.95 -3.96 5.24
CA PHE A 167 -17.33 -4.40 5.17
C PHE A 167 -17.55 -5.57 6.13
N GLU A 168 -18.81 -5.82 6.46
CA GLU A 168 -19.20 -6.98 7.25
C GLU A 168 -19.45 -8.19 6.36
N THR A 169 -19.21 -9.37 6.89
CA THR A 169 -19.53 -10.64 6.21
C THR A 169 -20.46 -11.47 7.09
N THR A 170 -21.27 -12.31 6.45
CA THR A 170 -22.05 -13.35 7.15
C THR A 170 -21.13 -14.45 7.67
N SER A 171 -21.72 -15.45 8.36
CA SER A 171 -21.02 -16.68 8.74
C SER A 171 -20.59 -17.54 7.56
N GLU A 172 -21.12 -17.27 6.37
CA GLU A 172 -20.77 -17.94 5.10
C GLU A 172 -19.83 -17.10 4.24
N ASP A 173 -19.18 -16.08 4.86
CA ASP A 173 -18.26 -15.12 4.22
C ASP A 173 -18.88 -14.26 3.10
N GLU A 174 -20.21 -14.18 3.03
CA GLU A 174 -20.87 -13.28 2.08
C GLU A 174 -20.87 -11.83 2.60
N PRO A 175 -20.48 -10.83 1.78
CA PRO A 175 -20.53 -9.42 2.16
C PRO A 175 -21.95 -8.94 2.47
N THR A 176 -22.14 -8.29 3.62
CA THR A 176 -23.42 -7.75 4.07
C THR A 176 -23.37 -6.25 4.26
N GLY A 177 -24.50 -5.60 4.02
CA GLY A 177 -24.67 -4.16 4.25
C GLY A 177 -23.81 -3.30 3.34
N GLY A 178 -23.56 -2.07 3.78
CA GLY A 178 -22.70 -1.13 3.08
C GLY A 178 -21.22 -1.37 3.36
N ALA A 179 -20.36 -0.69 2.60
CA ALA A 179 -18.91 -0.79 2.70
C ALA A 179 -18.28 0.60 2.86
N LEU A 180 -17.08 0.62 3.41
CA LEU A 180 -16.20 1.79 3.46
C LEU A 180 -14.93 1.48 2.69
N MET A 181 -14.47 2.44 1.89
CA MET A 181 -13.15 2.44 1.27
C MET A 181 -12.35 3.59 1.85
N LEU A 182 -11.19 3.27 2.40
CA LEU A 182 -10.21 4.23 2.90
C LEU A 182 -9.09 4.32 1.88
N ASN A 183 -8.89 5.49 1.30
CA ASN A 183 -7.84 5.75 0.33
C ASN A 183 -6.65 6.39 1.03
N VAL A 184 -5.51 5.75 0.91
CA VAL A 184 -4.22 6.21 1.41
C VAL A 184 -3.40 6.73 0.23
N ASP A 185 -2.87 7.93 0.35
CA ASP A 185 -2.01 8.51 -0.68
C ASP A 185 -0.79 7.62 -0.91
N TYR A 186 -0.63 7.17 -2.16
CA TYR A 186 0.43 6.25 -2.56
C TYR A 186 1.83 6.83 -2.31
N ASP A 187 2.04 8.08 -2.70
CA ASP A 187 3.35 8.71 -2.60
C ASP A 187 3.74 8.95 -1.14
N ARG A 188 2.79 9.33 -0.30
CA ARG A 188 3.01 9.48 1.15
C ARG A 188 3.32 8.15 1.81
N TYR A 189 2.56 7.12 1.47
CA TYR A 189 2.79 5.77 1.99
C TYR A 189 4.18 5.27 1.60
N LEU A 190 4.53 5.38 0.33
CA LEU A 190 5.83 4.99 -0.20
C LEU A 190 6.97 5.82 0.41
N ASN A 191 6.83 7.14 0.46
CA ASN A 191 7.83 8.03 1.06
C ASN A 191 8.05 7.72 2.54
N THR A 192 7.01 7.35 3.27
CA THR A 192 7.15 6.92 4.67
C THR A 192 7.98 5.64 4.76
N LEU A 193 7.70 4.64 3.93
CA LEU A 193 8.52 3.42 3.88
C LEU A 193 9.97 3.70 3.50
N LEU A 194 10.19 4.56 2.51
CA LEU A 194 11.51 4.87 1.99
C LEU A 194 12.32 5.83 2.87
N SER A 195 11.65 6.68 3.67
CA SER A 195 12.34 7.64 4.56
C SER A 195 13.18 6.96 5.65
N PHE A 196 12.84 5.75 6.01
CA PHE A 196 13.62 4.94 6.93
C PHE A 196 14.87 4.34 6.26
N ASN A 197 15.04 4.57 4.95
CA ASN A 197 16.06 3.92 4.19
C ASN A 197 16.74 4.81 3.16
N GLY A 198 17.89 5.22 3.51
CA GLY A 198 18.64 6.25 2.82
C GLY A 198 19.13 5.99 1.39
N GLN A 199 18.81 4.97 0.61
CA GLN A 199 19.22 4.86 -0.83
C GLN A 199 19.17 3.42 -1.39
N GLY A 200 18.08 2.68 -1.21
CA GLY A 200 17.94 1.37 -1.86
C GLY A 200 16.76 1.33 -2.83
N ASP A 201 16.93 0.65 -3.95
CA ASP A 201 15.80 0.26 -4.79
C ASP A 201 15.06 -0.88 -4.09
N CYS A 202 13.75 -0.71 -3.85
CA CYS A 202 12.94 -1.73 -3.22
C CYS A 202 11.69 -2.01 -4.04
N MET A 203 11.18 -3.23 -3.92
CA MET A 203 9.87 -3.63 -4.44
C MET A 203 9.01 -4.05 -3.27
N LEU A 204 7.79 -3.58 -3.23
CA LEU A 204 6.77 -3.98 -2.27
C LEU A 204 5.79 -4.92 -2.96
N LEU A 205 5.61 -6.08 -2.38
CA LEU A 205 4.67 -7.09 -2.86
C LEU A 205 3.54 -7.27 -1.83
N ASP A 206 2.37 -7.67 -2.29
CA ASP A 206 1.31 -8.09 -1.38
C ASP A 206 1.53 -9.54 -0.90
N GLU A 207 0.62 -10.03 -0.06
CA GLU A 207 0.66 -11.39 0.51
C GLU A 207 0.56 -12.50 -0.57
N THR A 208 0.12 -12.16 -1.78
CA THR A 208 0.03 -13.08 -2.93
C THR A 208 1.27 -13.01 -3.83
N GLY A 209 2.21 -12.12 -3.53
CA GLY A 209 3.38 -11.85 -4.36
C GLY A 209 3.10 -10.90 -5.53
N ALA A 210 1.92 -10.28 -5.57
CA ALA A 210 1.63 -9.27 -6.58
C ALA A 210 2.35 -7.95 -6.26
N LEU A 211 2.90 -7.30 -7.28
CA LEU A 211 3.63 -6.06 -7.12
C LEU A 211 2.70 -4.92 -6.71
N LEU A 212 2.89 -4.40 -5.51
CA LEU A 212 2.23 -3.17 -5.05
C LEU A 212 2.97 -1.94 -5.55
N THR A 213 4.29 -1.93 -5.45
CA THR A 213 5.12 -0.84 -5.96
C THR A 213 6.58 -1.25 -6.18
N ALA A 214 7.26 -0.53 -7.07
CA ALA A 214 8.71 -0.56 -7.21
C ALA A 214 9.24 0.86 -7.02
N GLY A 215 10.35 1.01 -6.30
CA GLY A 215 11.00 2.29 -6.03
C GLY A 215 11.50 3.00 -7.29
N ARG A 216 11.69 2.25 -8.40
CA ARG A 216 11.91 2.75 -9.76
C ARG A 216 11.07 1.97 -10.75
N GLU A 217 10.46 2.65 -11.71
CA GLU A 217 9.73 2.00 -12.82
C GLU A 217 10.59 1.02 -13.63
N GLU A 218 11.90 1.25 -13.68
CA GLU A 218 12.88 0.38 -14.36
C GLU A 218 12.99 -1.02 -13.75
N LEU A 219 12.53 -1.22 -12.51
CA LEU A 219 12.55 -2.54 -11.84
C LEU A 219 11.36 -3.42 -12.22
N GLN A 220 10.28 -2.87 -12.77
CA GLN A 220 9.09 -3.62 -13.17
C GLN A 220 9.38 -4.78 -14.15
N PRO A 221 10.25 -4.62 -15.16
CA PRO A 221 10.57 -5.72 -16.08
C PRO A 221 11.38 -6.86 -15.45
N LEU A 222 11.96 -6.66 -14.27
CA LEU A 222 12.76 -7.68 -13.59
C LEU A 222 11.92 -8.67 -12.77
N ILE A 223 10.65 -8.32 -12.47
CA ILE A 223 9.75 -9.12 -11.64
C ILE A 223 9.58 -10.57 -12.17
N PRO A 224 9.33 -10.80 -13.48
CA PRO A 224 9.21 -12.16 -14.01
C PRO A 224 10.49 -13.00 -13.87
N LEU A 225 11.67 -12.35 -13.79
CA LEU A 225 12.95 -13.03 -13.63
C LEU A 225 13.17 -13.54 -12.20
N PHE A 226 12.60 -12.86 -11.20
CA PHE A 226 12.74 -13.25 -9.79
C PHE A 226 11.61 -14.15 -9.29
N PHE A 227 10.43 -14.08 -9.90
CA PHE A 227 9.23 -14.79 -9.44
C PHE A 227 8.67 -15.79 -10.47
N GLY A 228 9.29 -15.93 -11.63
CA GLY A 228 8.86 -16.85 -12.70
C GLY A 228 9.01 -18.34 -12.40
N GLU A 229 9.52 -18.74 -11.24
CA GLU A 229 9.67 -20.15 -10.80
C GLU A 229 8.78 -20.52 -9.60
N ILE A 230 7.85 -19.65 -9.18
CA ILE A 230 6.91 -19.94 -8.10
C ILE A 230 5.49 -20.08 -8.67
N SER A 231 5.32 -21.06 -9.53
CA SER A 231 4.00 -21.54 -9.97
C SER A 231 3.97 -23.07 -9.96
#